data_7e27d635d350ca67e2232aca37759077
#
_entry.id   7e27d635d350ca67e2232aca37759077
#
_cell.length_a   1.000
_cell.length_b   1.000
_cell.length_c   1.000
_cell.angle_alpha   90.00
_cell.angle_beta   90.00
_cell.angle_gamma   90.00
#
_symmetry.space_group_name_H-M   'P 1'
#
loop_
_entity.id
_entity.type
_entity.pdbx_description
1 polymer ?
#
loop_
_entity_poly.entity_id
_entity_poly.type
_entity_poly.pdbx_seq_one_letter_code
_entity_poly.pdbx_strand_id
1 'polypeptide(L)'
;MNNNKRTIAIVCGGDSSEHDVSLRSAQGLYSFFDKDRYNVYVVDVKGTDWHVNLADGSIAVIDKNDFSFMENGKMRLFDYAYITIHGTPGENGIMQGYFDLINMPYSTSSVLVEAMTFNKYVLNNYLRGFGVNVAPSILLRRGEEETLDEQRVLDEIGMPCFVKPSADGSSFGVSKVKNIDQLAPALRLAFMESDEVMIESFMEGTEISIGDYKTREQSVVLPATE
;
A
#
# COMPACT_ATOMS: atom_id res chain seq x y z
N MET A 1 -26.06 14.40 -28.33
CA MET A 1 -25.72 13.66 -27.10
C MET A 1 -24.50 14.37 -26.50
N ASN A 2 -24.65 14.98 -25.31
CA ASN A 2 -23.53 15.58 -24.62
C ASN A 2 -22.59 14.44 -24.16
N ASN A 3 -21.54 14.21 -24.93
CA ASN A 3 -20.54 13.19 -24.61
C ASN A 3 -19.58 13.76 -23.55
N ASN A 4 -20.12 13.99 -22.35
CA ASN A 4 -19.28 14.48 -21.25
C ASN A 4 -18.51 13.26 -20.72
N LYS A 5 -17.28 13.04 -21.24
CA LYS A 5 -16.39 11.99 -20.77
C LYS A 5 -16.12 12.21 -19.28
N ARG A 6 -16.14 11.15 -18.48
CA ARG A 6 -15.67 11.20 -17.09
C ARG A 6 -14.17 11.48 -17.07
N THR A 7 -13.75 12.27 -16.11
CA THR A 7 -12.35 12.62 -15.91
C THR A 7 -11.78 11.75 -14.78
N ILE A 8 -10.76 10.96 -15.11
CA ILE A 8 -10.15 9.98 -14.22
C ILE A 8 -8.75 10.44 -13.85
N ALA A 9 -8.44 10.48 -12.56
CA ALA A 9 -7.08 10.59 -12.06
C ALA A 9 -6.47 9.21 -11.89
N ILE A 10 -5.32 8.92 -12.51
CA ILE A 10 -4.46 7.82 -12.12
C ILE A 10 -3.48 8.40 -11.09
N VAL A 11 -3.72 8.10 -9.82
CA VAL A 11 -2.96 8.64 -8.70
C VAL A 11 -1.79 7.71 -8.41
N CYS A 12 -0.58 8.22 -8.57
CA CYS A 12 0.66 7.45 -8.48
C CYS A 12 1.73 8.20 -7.68
N GLY A 13 2.95 7.66 -7.63
CA GLY A 13 4.04 8.22 -6.84
C GLY A 13 4.10 7.58 -5.45
N GLY A 14 3.90 8.37 -4.43
CA GLY A 14 3.99 7.99 -3.02
C GLY A 14 5.32 8.33 -2.37
N ASP A 15 5.41 8.09 -1.07
CA ASP A 15 6.57 8.47 -0.25
C ASP A 15 7.48 7.28 0.08
N SER A 16 7.11 6.09 -0.39
CA SER A 16 7.89 4.87 -0.21
C SER A 16 9.04 4.76 -1.23
N SER A 17 9.92 3.79 -1.02
CA SER A 17 10.99 3.40 -1.96
C SER A 17 10.44 2.89 -3.31
N GLU A 18 9.13 2.62 -3.40
CA GLU A 18 8.45 2.13 -4.60
C GLU A 18 7.88 3.25 -5.50
N HIS A 19 8.20 4.52 -5.24
CA HIS A 19 7.73 5.67 -6.01
C HIS A 19 7.87 5.47 -7.54
N ASP A 20 9.08 5.10 -7.99
CA ASP A 20 9.34 4.90 -9.43
C ASP A 20 8.59 3.69 -10.01
N VAL A 21 8.30 2.68 -9.19
CA VAL A 21 7.46 1.54 -9.59
C VAL A 21 6.03 2.00 -9.82
N SER A 22 5.50 2.81 -8.91
CA SER A 22 4.17 3.41 -9.02
C SER A 22 4.01 4.27 -10.27
N LEU A 23 5.00 5.12 -10.58
CA LEU A 23 5.00 5.92 -11.81
C LEU A 23 4.94 5.05 -13.08
N ARG A 24 5.72 3.97 -13.13
CA ARG A 24 5.69 3.02 -14.26
C ARG A 24 4.35 2.30 -14.37
N SER A 25 3.77 1.88 -13.25
CA SER A 25 2.44 1.27 -13.20
C SER A 25 1.38 2.23 -13.74
N ALA A 26 1.42 3.50 -13.35
CA ALA A 26 0.50 4.52 -13.83
C ALA A 26 0.60 4.73 -15.35
N GLN A 27 1.80 4.72 -15.92
CA GLN A 27 1.99 4.84 -17.37
C GLN A 27 1.44 3.64 -18.12
N GLY A 28 1.66 2.42 -17.60
CA GLY A 28 1.05 1.21 -18.12
C GLY A 28 -0.47 1.29 -18.11
N LEU A 29 -1.06 1.62 -16.98
CA LEU A 29 -2.51 1.81 -16.82
C LEU A 29 -3.04 2.88 -17.78
N TYR A 30 -2.38 4.04 -17.88
CA TYR A 30 -2.76 5.10 -18.80
C TYR A 30 -2.89 4.61 -20.24
N SER A 31 -2.03 3.68 -20.68
CA SER A 31 -2.06 3.12 -22.03
C SER A 31 -3.28 2.22 -22.28
N PHE A 32 -3.83 1.59 -21.24
CA PHE A 32 -4.97 0.67 -21.33
C PHE A 32 -6.33 1.35 -21.20
N PHE A 33 -6.39 2.59 -20.67
CA PHE A 33 -7.65 3.31 -20.56
C PHE A 33 -8.27 3.64 -21.92
N ASP A 34 -9.57 3.42 -22.04
CA ASP A 34 -10.37 3.81 -23.20
C ASP A 34 -10.56 5.34 -23.24
N LYS A 35 -9.72 6.00 -24.04
CA LYS A 35 -9.71 7.46 -24.18
C LYS A 35 -10.90 8.00 -25.02
N ASP A 36 -11.66 7.12 -25.66
CA ASP A 36 -12.93 7.54 -26.29
C ASP A 36 -14.03 7.73 -25.26
N ARG A 37 -13.93 7.08 -24.10
CA ARG A 37 -14.89 7.14 -23.00
C ARG A 37 -14.46 8.04 -21.84
N TYR A 38 -13.14 8.21 -21.61
CA TYR A 38 -12.59 8.90 -20.44
C TYR A 38 -11.56 9.97 -20.83
N ASN A 39 -11.54 11.07 -20.07
CA ASN A 39 -10.39 11.95 -20.00
C ASN A 39 -9.51 11.41 -18.86
N VAL A 40 -8.28 11.05 -19.14
CA VAL A 40 -7.40 10.41 -18.16
C VAL A 40 -6.16 11.26 -17.95
N TYR A 41 -5.83 11.49 -16.69
CA TYR A 41 -4.65 12.24 -16.27
C TYR A 41 -3.85 11.42 -15.26
N VAL A 42 -2.54 11.52 -15.34
CA VAL A 42 -1.62 10.93 -14.35
C VAL A 42 -1.29 12.00 -13.33
N VAL A 43 -1.61 11.72 -12.08
CA VAL A 43 -1.37 12.59 -10.93
C VAL A 43 -0.26 11.99 -10.09
N ASP A 44 0.88 12.67 -10.05
CA ASP A 44 2.01 12.30 -9.19
C ASP A 44 1.85 12.96 -7.83
N VAL A 45 1.93 12.13 -6.77
CA VAL A 45 1.79 12.51 -5.37
C VAL A 45 3.07 12.16 -4.63
N LYS A 46 3.76 13.18 -4.12
CA LYS A 46 4.96 12.99 -3.30
C LYS A 46 5.00 14.02 -2.17
N GLY A 47 4.91 13.55 -0.93
CA GLY A 47 4.79 14.45 0.22
C GLY A 47 3.68 15.48 0.03
N THR A 48 4.05 16.74 0.01
CA THR A 48 3.13 17.85 -0.25
C THR A 48 3.14 18.34 -1.71
N ASP A 49 3.94 17.76 -2.58
CA ASP A 49 3.99 18.09 -4.00
C ASP A 49 3.09 17.14 -4.79
N TRP A 50 1.94 17.66 -5.22
CA TRP A 50 0.95 16.91 -5.99
C TRP A 50 0.71 17.63 -7.31
N HIS A 51 0.91 16.93 -8.41
CA HIS A 51 0.79 17.56 -9.72
C HIS A 51 0.30 16.59 -10.81
N VAL A 52 -0.28 17.18 -11.85
CA VAL A 52 -0.67 16.51 -13.09
C VAL A 52 0.40 16.72 -14.14
N ASN A 53 0.86 15.65 -14.77
CA ASN A 53 1.70 15.73 -15.97
C ASN A 53 0.80 15.90 -17.20
N LEU A 54 0.85 17.06 -17.85
CA LEU A 54 0.02 17.37 -19.00
C LEU A 54 0.65 16.87 -20.32
N ALA A 55 -0.19 16.67 -21.33
CA ALA A 55 0.24 16.11 -22.61
C ALA A 55 1.26 16.97 -23.37
N ASP A 56 1.28 18.29 -23.11
CA ASP A 56 2.25 19.23 -23.69
C ASP A 56 3.59 19.26 -22.96
N GLY A 57 3.75 18.42 -21.92
CA GLY A 57 4.95 18.32 -21.08
C GLY A 57 4.97 19.36 -19.94
N SER A 58 3.95 20.19 -19.80
CA SER A 58 3.83 21.09 -18.66
C SER A 58 3.27 20.37 -17.43
N ILE A 59 3.41 21.00 -16.27
CA ILE A 59 2.95 20.49 -14.98
C ILE A 59 1.86 21.42 -14.44
N ALA A 60 0.76 20.85 -13.98
CA ALA A 60 -0.31 21.56 -13.28
C ALA A 60 -0.40 21.10 -11.82
N VAL A 61 -0.32 22.04 -10.88
CA VAL A 61 -0.40 21.74 -9.45
C VAL A 61 -1.84 21.40 -9.07
N ILE A 62 -2.01 20.37 -8.22
CA ILE A 62 -3.30 19.98 -7.65
C ILE A 62 -3.70 20.93 -6.53
N ASP A 63 -4.91 21.47 -6.58
CA ASP A 63 -5.55 22.09 -5.44
C ASP A 63 -6.07 20.99 -4.49
N LYS A 64 -5.46 20.89 -3.31
CA LYS A 64 -5.79 19.85 -2.32
C LYS A 64 -7.12 20.09 -1.59
N ASN A 65 -7.77 21.23 -1.78
CA ASN A 65 -9.08 21.48 -1.19
C ASN A 65 -10.19 20.66 -1.86
N ASP A 66 -10.04 20.40 -3.18
CA ASP A 66 -11.06 19.70 -3.98
C ASP A 66 -10.48 18.74 -5.01
N PHE A 67 -9.16 18.53 -5.00
CA PHE A 67 -8.41 17.71 -5.95
C PHE A 67 -8.53 18.19 -7.39
N SER A 68 -8.72 19.50 -7.64
CA SER A 68 -8.79 20.09 -8.95
C SER A 68 -7.41 20.57 -9.44
N PHE A 69 -7.33 20.92 -10.74
CA PHE A 69 -6.15 21.56 -11.34
C PHE A 69 -6.54 22.51 -12.47
N MET A 70 -5.62 23.38 -12.86
CA MET A 70 -5.83 24.32 -13.97
C MET A 70 -5.18 23.80 -15.25
N GLU A 71 -5.98 23.66 -16.33
CA GLU A 71 -5.52 23.33 -17.67
C GLU A 71 -6.01 24.39 -18.66
N ASN A 72 -5.09 25.07 -19.35
CA ASN A 72 -5.41 26.13 -20.34
C ASN A 72 -6.38 27.20 -19.80
N GLY A 73 -6.17 27.64 -18.56
CA GLY A 73 -6.99 28.63 -17.88
C GLY A 73 -8.40 28.16 -17.47
N LYS A 74 -8.67 26.88 -17.55
CA LYS A 74 -9.93 26.26 -17.11
C LYS A 74 -9.67 25.29 -15.95
N MET A 75 -10.49 25.38 -14.92
CA MET A 75 -10.48 24.43 -13.82
C MET A 75 -10.99 23.07 -14.30
N ARG A 76 -10.26 22.01 -13.94
CA ARG A 76 -10.60 20.61 -14.17
C ARG A 76 -10.86 19.92 -12.84
N LEU A 77 -11.96 19.19 -12.76
CA LEU A 77 -12.33 18.33 -11.65
C LEU A 77 -12.22 16.87 -12.09
N PHE A 78 -11.93 16.00 -11.15
CA PHE A 78 -11.97 14.56 -11.37
C PHE A 78 -13.30 13.96 -10.90
N ASP A 79 -13.77 12.96 -11.62
CA ASP A 79 -14.95 12.17 -11.27
C ASP A 79 -14.59 10.89 -10.51
N TYR A 80 -13.32 10.49 -10.58
CA TYR A 80 -12.84 9.24 -9.99
C TYR A 80 -11.31 9.21 -9.86
N ALA A 81 -10.81 8.66 -8.77
CA ALA A 81 -9.39 8.43 -8.52
C ALA A 81 -9.06 6.94 -8.63
N TYR A 82 -8.20 6.58 -9.58
CA TYR A 82 -7.62 5.24 -9.68
C TYR A 82 -6.25 5.27 -8.98
N ILE A 83 -6.19 4.73 -7.77
CA ILE A 83 -4.98 4.74 -6.94
C ILE A 83 -4.08 3.57 -7.35
N THR A 84 -2.82 3.89 -7.67
CA THR A 84 -1.75 2.92 -7.97
C THR A 84 -0.46 3.25 -7.23
N ILE A 85 -0.58 3.95 -6.10
CA ILE A 85 0.54 4.19 -5.20
C ILE A 85 0.86 2.89 -4.46
N HIS A 86 2.12 2.51 -4.45
CA HIS A 86 2.65 1.43 -3.62
C HIS A 86 3.18 2.00 -2.29
N GLY A 87 2.78 1.39 -1.18
CA GLY A 87 3.12 1.89 0.15
C GLY A 87 2.34 3.15 0.53
N THR A 88 2.97 3.98 1.35
CA THR A 88 2.38 5.24 1.85
C THR A 88 2.37 6.32 0.76
N PRO A 89 1.30 7.14 0.63
CA PRO A 89 0.03 7.14 1.38
C PRO A 89 -1.09 6.31 0.72
N GLY A 90 -0.79 5.44 -0.27
CA GLY A 90 -1.77 4.75 -1.11
C GLY A 90 -2.38 3.49 -0.49
N GLU A 91 -1.61 2.75 0.32
CA GLU A 91 -2.02 1.45 0.87
C GLU A 91 -2.28 1.49 2.38
N ASN A 92 -2.08 2.62 3.05
CA ASN A 92 -2.23 2.74 4.51
C ASN A 92 -3.48 3.51 4.97
N GLY A 93 -4.41 3.81 4.04
CA GLY A 93 -5.66 4.50 4.33
C GLY A 93 -5.59 6.03 4.30
N ILE A 94 -4.40 6.63 4.20
CA ILE A 94 -4.24 8.11 4.23
C ILE A 94 -4.88 8.74 2.99
N MET A 95 -4.57 8.24 1.80
CA MET A 95 -5.13 8.77 0.55
C MET A 95 -6.63 8.53 0.46
N GLN A 96 -7.10 7.37 0.92
CA GLN A 96 -8.52 7.04 0.98
C GLN A 96 -9.26 8.01 1.91
N GLY A 97 -8.69 8.32 3.09
CA GLY A 97 -9.25 9.28 4.02
C GLY A 97 -9.34 10.69 3.44
N TYR A 98 -8.35 11.11 2.68
CA TYR A 98 -8.39 12.38 1.97
C TYR A 98 -9.53 12.39 0.92
N PHE A 99 -9.67 11.33 0.12
CA PHE A 99 -10.73 11.25 -0.89
C PHE A 99 -12.12 11.14 -0.26
N ASP A 100 -12.26 10.45 0.87
CA ASP A 100 -13.52 10.42 1.63
C ASP A 100 -13.92 11.83 2.10
N LEU A 101 -12.97 12.64 2.61
CA LEU A 101 -13.24 14.01 3.05
C LEU A 101 -13.78 14.92 1.94
N ILE A 102 -13.32 14.76 0.71
CA ILE A 102 -13.75 15.56 -0.44
C ILE A 102 -14.84 14.87 -1.28
N ASN A 103 -15.36 13.73 -0.80
CA ASN A 103 -16.35 12.89 -1.51
C ASN A 103 -15.91 12.45 -2.92
N MET A 104 -14.63 12.16 -3.11
CA MET A 104 -14.06 11.64 -4.37
C MET A 104 -14.13 10.11 -4.36
N PRO A 105 -14.85 9.47 -5.31
CA PRO A 105 -14.82 8.02 -5.46
C PRO A 105 -13.43 7.52 -5.90
N TYR A 106 -13.00 6.38 -5.36
CA TYR A 106 -11.69 5.79 -5.67
C TYR A 106 -11.73 4.27 -5.87
N SER A 107 -10.62 3.69 -6.34
CA SER A 107 -10.53 2.29 -6.80
C SER A 107 -10.20 1.27 -5.72
N THR A 108 -9.62 1.67 -4.60
CA THR A 108 -9.16 0.76 -3.55
C THR A 108 -10.25 0.48 -2.50
N SER A 109 -9.91 -0.26 -1.46
CA SER A 109 -10.78 -0.50 -0.32
C SER A 109 -10.95 0.74 0.56
N SER A 110 -11.78 0.66 1.59
CA SER A 110 -12.01 1.78 2.53
C SER A 110 -10.81 2.02 3.44
N VAL A 111 -10.76 3.21 4.04
CA VAL A 111 -9.70 3.64 5.00
C VAL A 111 -9.34 2.55 6.01
N LEU A 112 -10.34 1.95 6.66
CA LEU A 112 -10.09 0.94 7.69
C LEU A 112 -9.46 -0.33 7.10
N VAL A 113 -9.94 -0.77 5.93
CA VAL A 113 -9.43 -1.99 5.29
C VAL A 113 -7.98 -1.77 4.86
N GLU A 114 -7.68 -0.66 4.17
CA GLU A 114 -6.32 -0.35 3.74
C GLU A 114 -5.36 -0.26 4.93
N ALA A 115 -5.69 0.53 5.95
CA ALA A 115 -4.85 0.69 7.13
C ALA A 115 -4.58 -0.64 7.85
N MET A 116 -5.61 -1.50 7.94
CA MET A 116 -5.48 -2.79 8.62
C MET A 116 -4.69 -3.81 7.79
N THR A 117 -4.92 -3.88 6.48
CA THR A 117 -4.23 -4.85 5.61
C THR A 117 -2.78 -4.47 5.36
N PHE A 118 -2.44 -3.20 5.40
CA PHE A 118 -1.08 -2.71 5.28
C PHE A 118 -0.20 -3.07 6.50
N ASN A 119 -0.80 -3.13 7.69
CA ASN A 119 -0.08 -3.51 8.92
C ASN A 119 -0.21 -5.03 9.18
N LYS A 120 0.87 -5.76 8.90
CA LYS A 120 0.92 -7.24 8.98
C LYS A 120 0.53 -7.79 10.36
N TYR A 121 0.99 -7.13 11.42
CA TYR A 121 0.68 -7.58 12.79
C TYR A 121 -0.80 -7.35 13.13
N VAL A 122 -1.35 -6.21 12.77
CA VAL A 122 -2.77 -5.89 12.97
C VAL A 122 -3.64 -6.86 12.18
N LEU A 123 -3.33 -7.08 10.89
CA LEU A 123 -4.06 -8.01 10.04
C LEU A 123 -4.06 -9.42 10.60
N ASN A 124 -2.88 -9.94 11.00
CA ASN A 124 -2.75 -11.29 11.55
C ASN A 124 -3.59 -11.46 12.83
N ASN A 125 -3.56 -10.47 13.74
CA ASN A 125 -4.37 -10.53 14.96
C ASN A 125 -5.87 -10.42 14.67
N TYR A 126 -6.28 -9.62 13.70
CA TYR A 126 -7.66 -9.52 13.25
C TYR A 126 -8.14 -10.87 12.69
N LEU A 127 -7.39 -11.47 11.77
CA LEU A 127 -7.74 -12.74 11.13
C LEU A 127 -7.77 -13.92 12.14
N ARG A 128 -6.89 -13.92 13.13
CA ARG A 128 -6.91 -14.91 14.23
C ARG A 128 -8.24 -14.89 14.97
N GLY A 129 -8.85 -13.70 15.16
CA GLY A 129 -10.17 -13.54 15.76
C GLY A 129 -11.30 -14.24 14.98
N PHE A 130 -11.10 -14.53 13.71
CA PHE A 130 -12.02 -15.28 12.85
C PHE A 130 -11.63 -16.75 12.66
N GLY A 131 -10.68 -17.25 13.41
CA GLY A 131 -10.23 -18.65 13.34
C GLY A 131 -9.30 -18.95 12.18
N VAL A 132 -8.76 -17.95 11.50
CA VAL A 132 -7.72 -18.15 10.47
C VAL A 132 -6.40 -18.46 11.19
N ASN A 133 -5.73 -19.52 10.76
CA ASN A 133 -4.40 -19.86 11.26
C ASN A 133 -3.38 -18.83 10.76
N VAL A 134 -2.76 -18.15 11.70
CA VAL A 134 -1.68 -17.19 11.46
C VAL A 134 -0.47 -17.55 12.31
N ALA A 135 0.72 -17.28 11.82
CA ALA A 135 1.93 -17.54 12.56
C ALA A 135 1.96 -16.79 13.91
N PRO A 136 2.45 -17.41 14.99
CA PRO A 136 2.77 -16.69 16.22
C PRO A 136 3.72 -15.53 15.95
N SER A 137 3.49 -14.39 16.58
CA SER A 137 4.30 -13.19 16.32
C SER A 137 4.40 -12.30 17.56
N ILE A 138 5.53 -11.61 17.68
CA ILE A 138 5.82 -10.56 18.67
C ILE A 138 5.96 -9.24 17.90
N LEU A 139 5.29 -8.18 18.38
CA LEU A 139 5.47 -6.82 17.88
C LEU A 139 6.46 -6.10 18.79
N LEU A 140 7.39 -5.39 18.17
CA LEU A 140 8.29 -4.45 18.82
C LEU A 140 8.10 -3.06 18.22
N ARG A 141 8.09 -2.04 19.07
CA ARG A 141 8.19 -0.64 18.67
C ARG A 141 9.64 -0.16 18.80
N ARG A 142 9.98 0.83 18.02
CA ARG A 142 11.33 1.43 18.05
C ARG A 142 11.73 1.81 19.50
N GLY A 143 12.89 1.33 19.94
CA GLY A 143 13.40 1.49 21.29
C GLY A 143 13.10 0.31 22.24
N GLU A 144 12.17 -0.58 21.89
CA GLU A 144 11.88 -1.77 22.70
C GLU A 144 12.87 -2.91 22.41
N GLU A 145 13.61 -2.84 21.29
CA GLU A 145 14.63 -3.83 20.92
C GLU A 145 15.78 -3.93 21.90
N GLU A 146 16.08 -2.85 22.63
CA GLU A 146 17.15 -2.83 23.64
C GLU A 146 16.79 -3.64 24.90
N THR A 147 15.50 -3.83 25.15
CA THR A 147 14.98 -4.55 26.33
C THR A 147 14.32 -5.86 25.97
N LEU A 148 14.44 -6.30 24.71
CA LEU A 148 13.85 -7.54 24.24
C LEU A 148 14.46 -8.75 24.96
N ASP A 149 13.61 -9.55 25.57
CA ASP A 149 13.97 -10.86 26.12
C ASP A 149 14.13 -11.89 24.99
N GLU A 150 15.37 -12.22 24.66
CA GLU A 150 15.69 -13.22 23.63
C GLU A 150 15.14 -14.61 23.98
N GLN A 151 15.06 -14.96 25.29
CA GLN A 151 14.50 -16.24 25.73
C GLN A 151 13.01 -16.28 25.41
N ARG A 152 12.30 -15.17 25.59
CA ARG A 152 10.88 -15.06 25.18
C ARG A 152 10.71 -15.30 23.68
N VAL A 153 11.59 -14.77 22.83
CA VAL A 153 11.55 -15.03 21.39
C VAL A 153 11.74 -16.51 21.08
N LEU A 154 12.68 -17.18 21.76
CA LEU A 154 12.92 -18.62 21.59
C LEU A 154 11.69 -19.45 22.01
N ASP A 155 11.05 -19.07 23.12
CA ASP A 155 9.92 -19.83 23.69
C ASP A 155 8.60 -19.63 22.92
N GLU A 156 8.29 -18.38 22.51
CA GLU A 156 7.03 -18.03 21.86
C GLU A 156 7.06 -18.17 20.32
N ILE A 157 8.21 -17.90 19.70
CA ILE A 157 8.36 -17.84 18.25
C ILE A 157 9.16 -19.02 17.71
N GLY A 158 10.26 -19.38 18.38
CA GLY A 158 11.20 -20.41 17.93
C GLY A 158 12.11 -19.96 16.79
N MET A 159 12.98 -20.91 16.37
CA MET A 159 13.89 -20.70 15.25
C MET A 159 13.72 -21.81 14.21
N PRO A 160 13.83 -21.49 12.89
CA PRO A 160 14.03 -20.17 12.34
C PRO A 160 12.79 -19.29 12.48
N CYS A 161 12.98 -17.96 12.42
CA CYS A 161 11.89 -16.99 12.41
C CYS A 161 12.11 -15.93 11.31
N PHE A 162 11.10 -15.12 11.04
CA PHE A 162 11.22 -13.92 10.23
C PHE A 162 11.17 -12.67 11.10
N VAL A 163 12.03 -11.71 10.78
CA VAL A 163 11.98 -10.34 11.28
C VAL A 163 11.63 -9.43 10.12
N LYS A 164 10.59 -8.64 10.25
CA LYS A 164 10.08 -7.80 9.15
C LYS A 164 9.39 -6.53 9.65
N PRO A 165 9.42 -5.43 8.88
CA PRO A 165 8.59 -4.27 9.14
C PRO A 165 7.12 -4.68 9.24
N SER A 166 6.40 -4.15 10.23
CA SER A 166 4.96 -4.45 10.38
C SER A 166 4.13 -3.77 9.29
N ALA A 167 4.49 -2.54 8.95
CA ALA A 167 3.84 -1.74 7.92
C ALA A 167 4.87 -1.32 6.87
N ASP A 168 4.94 -2.06 5.79
CA ASP A 168 5.70 -1.75 4.57
C ASP A 168 5.49 -2.82 3.49
N GLY A 169 5.92 -2.53 2.23
CA GLY A 169 5.82 -3.40 1.06
C GLY A 169 7.16 -3.99 0.60
N SER A 170 7.13 -4.71 -0.52
CA SER A 170 8.29 -5.15 -1.34
C SER A 170 9.42 -5.89 -0.61
N SER A 171 9.17 -6.46 0.56
CA SER A 171 10.15 -7.25 1.34
C SER A 171 11.41 -6.48 1.78
N PHE A 172 11.41 -5.14 1.74
CA PHE A 172 12.48 -4.36 2.33
C PHE A 172 12.54 -4.59 3.84
N GLY A 173 13.75 -4.67 4.41
CA GLY A 173 13.94 -4.92 5.83
C GLY A 173 13.55 -6.33 6.33
N VAL A 174 13.16 -7.25 5.44
CA VAL A 174 12.78 -8.62 5.81
C VAL A 174 14.02 -9.51 5.94
N SER A 175 14.13 -10.23 7.06
CA SER A 175 15.23 -11.17 7.31
C SER A 175 14.73 -12.49 7.84
N LYS A 176 15.23 -13.61 7.30
CA LYS A 176 15.09 -14.94 7.89
C LYS A 176 16.21 -15.18 8.90
N VAL A 177 15.86 -15.24 10.16
CA VAL A 177 16.77 -15.45 11.30
C VAL A 177 16.81 -16.94 11.62
N LYS A 178 17.99 -17.56 11.51
CA LYS A 178 18.18 -18.99 11.73
C LYS A 178 18.64 -19.33 13.15
N ASN A 179 19.29 -18.39 13.81
CA ASN A 179 19.77 -18.51 15.18
C ASN A 179 19.70 -17.14 15.87
N ILE A 180 19.75 -17.13 17.20
CA ILE A 180 19.52 -15.94 18.02
C ILE A 180 20.55 -14.81 17.76
N ASP A 181 21.78 -15.14 17.41
CA ASP A 181 22.83 -14.14 17.16
C ASP A 181 22.52 -13.24 15.95
N GLN A 182 21.64 -13.70 15.06
CA GLN A 182 21.18 -12.95 13.88
C GLN A 182 20.01 -12.01 14.19
N LEU A 183 19.38 -12.11 15.38
CA LEU A 183 18.18 -11.36 15.71
C LEU A 183 18.43 -9.85 15.77
N ALA A 184 19.43 -9.41 16.53
CA ALA A 184 19.72 -8.00 16.69
C ALA A 184 20.10 -7.28 15.37
N PRO A 185 20.93 -7.85 14.48
CA PRO A 185 21.16 -7.29 13.14
C PRO A 185 19.88 -7.20 12.30
N ALA A 186 19.02 -8.22 12.34
CA ALA A 186 17.76 -8.25 11.60
C ALA A 186 16.76 -7.18 12.08
N LEU A 187 16.66 -6.98 13.40
CA LEU A 187 15.84 -5.92 14.00
C LEU A 187 16.32 -4.53 13.54
N ARG A 188 17.62 -4.27 13.58
CA ARG A 188 18.16 -2.99 13.09
C ARG A 188 17.80 -2.73 11.63
N LEU A 189 17.89 -3.74 10.78
CA LEU A 189 17.53 -3.61 9.37
C LEU A 189 16.03 -3.31 9.20
N ALA A 190 15.17 -4.04 9.91
CA ALA A 190 13.70 -3.83 9.82
C ALA A 190 13.27 -2.47 10.39
N PHE A 191 13.90 -1.98 11.45
CA PHE A 191 13.65 -0.65 12.00
C PHE A 191 14.16 0.51 11.12
N MET A 192 14.93 0.24 10.06
CA MET A 192 15.21 1.28 9.06
C MET A 192 14.00 1.63 8.20
N GLU A 193 13.07 0.68 8.04
CA GLU A 193 11.90 0.80 7.17
C GLU A 193 10.62 1.17 7.94
N SER A 194 10.50 0.80 9.22
CA SER A 194 9.26 1.01 10.00
C SER A 194 9.56 1.24 11.48
N ASP A 195 8.68 1.98 12.17
CA ASP A 195 8.72 2.14 13.62
C ASP A 195 8.15 0.94 14.39
N GLU A 196 7.49 0.03 13.68
CA GLU A 196 6.98 -1.22 14.23
C GLU A 196 7.56 -2.40 13.45
N VAL A 197 8.16 -3.34 14.18
CA VAL A 197 8.79 -4.56 13.63
C VAL A 197 8.11 -5.78 14.21
N MET A 198 7.82 -6.76 13.36
CA MET A 198 7.24 -8.04 13.73
C MET A 198 8.29 -9.14 13.65
N ILE A 199 8.41 -9.92 14.75
CA ILE A 199 9.13 -11.20 14.78
C ILE A 199 8.06 -12.28 14.64
N GLU A 200 8.16 -13.14 13.64
CA GLU A 200 7.14 -14.13 13.29
C GLU A 200 7.74 -15.51 13.12
N SER A 201 7.06 -16.53 13.64
CA SER A 201 7.47 -17.92 13.45
C SER A 201 7.54 -18.29 11.98
N PHE A 202 8.57 -19.04 11.59
CA PHE A 202 8.63 -19.61 10.25
C PHE A 202 7.56 -20.70 10.09
N MET A 203 6.74 -20.55 9.06
CA MET A 203 5.78 -21.56 8.65
C MET A 203 6.37 -22.38 7.50
N GLU A 204 6.49 -23.69 7.71
CA GLU A 204 6.93 -24.58 6.64
C GLU A 204 5.76 -24.88 5.69
N GLY A 205 6.02 -24.81 4.38
CA GLY A 205 5.00 -25.04 3.37
C GLY A 205 5.34 -24.40 2.03
N THR A 206 4.39 -24.46 1.11
CA THR A 206 4.44 -23.78 -0.18
C THR A 206 3.76 -22.42 -0.07
N GLU A 207 4.45 -21.38 -0.51
CA GLU A 207 3.86 -20.05 -0.61
C GLU A 207 3.01 -19.95 -1.86
N ILE A 208 1.76 -19.51 -1.70
CA ILE A 208 0.83 -19.34 -2.81
C ILE A 208 0.25 -17.92 -2.80
N SER A 209 -0.06 -17.39 -3.98
CA SER A 209 -0.79 -16.16 -4.18
C SER A 209 -2.15 -16.43 -4.79
N ILE A 210 -3.19 -15.77 -4.27
CA ILE A 210 -4.55 -15.84 -4.79
C ILE A 210 -5.08 -14.42 -4.96
N GLY A 211 -5.41 -14.06 -6.20
CA GLY A 211 -6.08 -12.80 -6.49
C GLY A 211 -7.60 -12.94 -6.39
N ASP A 212 -8.27 -11.88 -5.98
CA ASP A 212 -9.71 -11.79 -6.04
C ASP A 212 -10.17 -10.40 -6.46
N TYR A 213 -11.38 -10.31 -6.98
CA TYR A 213 -12.04 -9.03 -7.21
C TYR A 213 -13.53 -9.13 -6.92
N LYS A 214 -14.11 -8.01 -6.51
CA LYS A 214 -15.54 -7.88 -6.23
C LYS A 214 -16.17 -6.76 -7.03
N THR A 215 -17.30 -7.07 -7.64
CA THR A 215 -18.17 -6.08 -8.28
C THR A 215 -19.49 -5.99 -7.52
N ARG A 216 -20.43 -5.15 -7.99
CA ARG A 216 -21.80 -5.12 -7.44
C ARG A 216 -22.55 -6.42 -7.66
N GLU A 217 -22.19 -7.20 -8.69
CA GLU A 217 -22.94 -8.35 -9.17
C GLU A 217 -22.29 -9.68 -8.75
N GLN A 218 -20.95 -9.69 -8.56
CA GLN A 218 -20.22 -10.92 -8.28
C GLN A 218 -18.95 -10.70 -7.49
N SER A 219 -18.53 -11.74 -6.79
CA SER A 219 -17.19 -11.89 -6.22
C SER A 219 -16.50 -13.05 -6.91
N VAL A 220 -15.27 -12.83 -7.41
CA VAL A 220 -14.51 -13.83 -8.16
C VAL A 220 -13.17 -14.04 -7.49
N VAL A 221 -12.90 -15.28 -7.12
CA VAL A 221 -11.58 -15.72 -6.63
C VAL A 221 -10.86 -16.38 -7.80
N LEU A 222 -9.67 -15.89 -8.10
CA LEU A 222 -8.84 -16.43 -9.20
C LEU A 222 -8.12 -17.71 -8.75
N PRO A 223 -7.61 -18.53 -9.71
CA PRO A 223 -6.79 -19.67 -9.36
C PRO A 223 -5.55 -19.27 -8.56
N ALA A 224 -5.18 -20.13 -7.60
CA ALA A 224 -3.94 -19.97 -6.86
C ALA A 224 -2.72 -20.13 -7.79
N THR A 225 -1.70 -19.32 -7.55
CA THR A 225 -0.39 -19.39 -8.22
C THR A 225 0.71 -19.59 -7.19
N GLU A 226 1.78 -20.30 -7.57
CA GLU A 226 3.01 -20.52 -6.81
C GLU A 226 4.12 -19.60 -7.33
#